data_fe9b6c7cba90f8e10a4fdf4c9c014aee
#
_entry.id   fe9b6c7cba90f8e10a4fdf4c9c014aee
#
_cell.length_a   1.000
_cell.length_b   1.000
_cell.length_c   1.000
_cell.angle_alpha   90.00
_cell.angle_beta   90.00
_cell.angle_gamma   90.00
#
_symmetry.space_group_name_H-M   'P 1'
#
loop_
_entity.id
_entity.type
_entity.pdbx_description
1 polymer ?
#
loop_
_entity_poly.entity_id
_entity_poly.type
_entity_poly.pdbx_seq_one_letter_code
_entity_poly.pdbx_strand_id
1 'polypeptide(L)'
;PVIDEEYIHGLDLKILKDPIDGNIVEVTSGDILYIPPHFAHEGTTLDDSLTFSVGFLGPKLSELYDSYGLHLADHDALDHRYAGEGLSADSAGFILSIDAVETLRDHLSHALSTPSFSEWLASFFTGSTSEDTSQDSERDHTLSLAAFTKALRARAGLIKPAYVKFALIPSSPPSSPLSSGGTYSLGFNRKTFDINEGALAVILSLMKEEAVTTSDTPALLDHLDLLCTLYNHQALEFINSAN
;
A
#
# COMPACT_ATOMS: atom_id res chain seq x y z
N PRO A 1 23.09 12.99 15.71
CA PRO A 1 23.33 14.38 16.07
C PRO A 1 22.39 15.22 15.22
N VAL A 2 21.55 16.03 15.86
CA VAL A 2 20.76 17.05 15.17
C VAL A 2 21.79 18.10 14.73
N ILE A 3 22.15 18.08 13.47
CA ILE A 3 22.93 19.17 12.86
C ILE A 3 21.90 20.27 12.66
N ASP A 4 22.20 21.46 13.17
CA ASP A 4 21.40 22.66 12.94
C ASP A 4 21.68 23.09 11.48
N GLU A 5 20.90 22.49 10.57
CA GLU A 5 21.09 22.64 9.14
C GLU A 5 20.52 24.00 8.69
N GLU A 6 21.38 24.93 8.33
CA GLU A 6 20.95 26.15 7.68
C GLU A 6 20.78 25.94 6.17
N TYR A 7 19.64 26.34 5.64
CA TYR A 7 19.33 26.29 4.22
C TYR A 7 19.38 27.67 3.57
N ILE A 8 19.69 27.70 2.28
CA ILE A 8 19.59 28.92 1.48
C ILE A 8 18.13 29.28 1.32
N HIS A 9 17.72 30.46 1.81
CA HIS A 9 16.34 30.92 1.71
C HIS A 9 15.97 31.36 0.30
N GLY A 10 14.71 31.17 -0.09
CA GLY A 10 14.15 31.67 -1.35
C GLY A 10 14.35 30.72 -2.54
N LEU A 11 14.78 29.51 -2.31
CA LEU A 11 14.86 28.45 -3.32
C LEU A 11 13.77 27.41 -3.09
N ASP A 12 13.23 26.85 -4.16
CA ASP A 12 12.26 25.74 -4.09
C ASP A 12 12.92 24.44 -3.60
N LEU A 13 14.22 24.31 -3.78
CA LEU A 13 15.02 23.19 -3.30
C LEU A 13 15.69 23.52 -1.97
N LYS A 14 15.75 22.55 -1.07
CA LYS A 14 16.50 22.66 0.18
C LYS A 14 17.97 22.46 -0.09
N ILE A 15 18.68 23.56 -0.26
CA ILE A 15 20.14 23.56 -0.46
C ILE A 15 20.79 23.99 0.86
N LEU A 16 21.75 23.19 1.34
CA LEU A 16 22.52 23.53 2.53
C LEU A 16 23.37 24.77 2.27
N LYS A 17 23.45 25.66 3.25
CA LYS A 17 24.25 26.89 3.17
C LYS A 17 25.74 26.59 3.21
N ASP A 18 26.12 25.66 4.06
CA ASP A 18 27.49 25.21 4.19
C ASP A 18 27.66 23.79 3.63
N PRO A 19 28.72 23.54 2.84
CA PRO A 19 28.99 22.20 2.34
C PRO A 19 29.36 21.26 3.50
N ILE A 20 28.89 20.03 3.40
CA ILE A 20 29.21 18.95 4.35
C ILE A 20 30.33 18.10 3.71
N ASP A 21 31.33 17.74 4.49
CA ASP A 21 32.31 16.73 4.06
C ASP A 21 31.58 15.39 3.81
N GLY A 22 31.64 14.92 2.58
CA GLY A 22 30.94 13.73 2.12
C GLY A 22 31.86 12.71 1.47
N ASN A 23 31.34 11.52 1.27
CA ASN A 23 32.02 10.51 0.47
C ASN A 23 31.78 10.78 -1.01
N ILE A 24 32.82 10.74 -1.80
CA ILE A 24 32.73 10.82 -3.25
C ILE A 24 32.49 9.40 -3.76
N VAL A 25 31.44 9.24 -4.54
CA VAL A 25 31.10 7.98 -5.21
C VAL A 25 31.06 8.25 -6.71
N GLU A 26 31.89 7.57 -7.46
CA GLU A 26 31.88 7.64 -8.92
C GLU A 26 30.91 6.56 -9.45
N VAL A 27 30.00 6.98 -10.34
CA VAL A 27 28.99 6.10 -10.93
C VAL A 27 29.09 6.13 -12.44
N THR A 28 28.81 5.00 -13.07
CA THR A 28 28.89 4.79 -14.52
C THR A 28 27.56 4.34 -15.10
N SER A 29 27.48 4.23 -16.41
CA SER A 29 26.27 3.76 -17.09
C SER A 29 25.86 2.38 -16.61
N GLY A 30 24.62 2.23 -16.14
CA GLY A 30 24.05 1.00 -15.60
C GLY A 30 24.08 0.92 -14.06
N ASP A 31 24.78 1.83 -13.40
CA ASP A 31 24.78 1.87 -11.93
C ASP A 31 23.48 2.44 -11.38
N ILE A 32 23.06 1.94 -10.22
CA ILE A 32 21.93 2.44 -9.45
C ILE A 32 22.45 2.90 -8.09
N LEU A 33 22.25 4.17 -7.77
CA LEU A 33 22.63 4.75 -6.49
C LEU A 33 21.37 4.95 -5.64
N TYR A 34 21.31 4.31 -4.46
CA TYR A 34 20.30 4.56 -3.46
C TYR A 34 20.78 5.60 -2.46
N ILE A 35 20.05 6.69 -2.35
CA ILE A 35 20.32 7.74 -1.37
C ILE A 35 19.21 7.68 -0.31
N PRO A 36 19.56 7.36 0.95
CA PRO A 36 18.57 7.33 2.03
C PRO A 36 17.95 8.71 2.29
N PRO A 37 16.76 8.79 2.92
CA PRO A 37 16.18 10.04 3.37
C PRO A 37 17.13 10.82 4.28
N HIS A 38 17.07 12.13 4.19
CA HIS A 38 17.90 13.05 5.00
C HIS A 38 19.42 13.00 4.73
N PHE A 39 19.83 12.39 3.61
CA PHE A 39 21.22 12.49 3.15
C PHE A 39 21.35 13.61 2.12
N ALA A 40 22.14 14.63 2.48
CA ALA A 40 22.50 15.66 1.53
C ALA A 40 23.41 15.06 0.43
N HIS A 41 23.15 15.41 -0.82
CA HIS A 41 23.91 14.92 -1.96
C HIS A 41 24.00 15.95 -3.06
N GLU A 42 25.09 15.90 -3.79
CA GLU A 42 25.35 16.70 -4.98
C GLU A 42 25.88 15.79 -6.07
N GLY A 43 25.45 15.99 -7.31
CA GLY A 43 25.92 15.24 -8.48
C GLY A 43 26.63 16.15 -9.47
N THR A 44 27.87 15.80 -9.84
CA THR A 44 28.64 16.47 -10.88
C THR A 44 28.82 15.54 -12.06
N THR A 45 28.45 15.99 -13.24
CA THR A 45 28.62 15.25 -14.50
C THR A 45 30.05 15.41 -14.99
N LEU A 46 30.71 14.29 -15.26
CA LEU A 46 32.09 14.28 -15.80
C LEU A 46 32.09 14.25 -17.32
N ASP A 47 31.13 13.57 -17.93
CA ASP A 47 30.93 13.43 -19.37
C ASP A 47 29.45 13.62 -19.72
N ASP A 48 29.11 13.64 -21.02
CA ASP A 48 27.73 13.64 -21.50
C ASP A 48 26.98 12.45 -20.96
N SER A 49 26.00 12.68 -20.08
CA SER A 49 25.26 11.62 -19.40
C SER A 49 23.78 11.95 -19.20
N LEU A 50 22.99 10.91 -19.02
CA LEU A 50 21.58 10.99 -18.65
C LEU A 50 21.36 10.26 -17.34
N THR A 51 20.79 10.97 -16.36
CA THR A 51 20.46 10.41 -15.05
C THR A 51 18.96 10.48 -14.81
N PHE A 52 18.36 9.38 -14.37
CA PHE A 52 16.98 9.34 -13.93
C PHE A 52 16.92 9.32 -12.41
N SER A 53 16.19 10.27 -11.84
CA SER A 53 15.91 10.28 -10.40
C SER A 53 14.52 9.74 -10.14
N VAL A 54 14.42 8.71 -9.30
CA VAL A 54 13.15 8.15 -8.86
C VAL A 54 12.98 8.45 -7.37
N GLY A 55 12.02 9.31 -7.03
CA GLY A 55 11.73 9.67 -5.64
C GLY A 55 10.59 8.81 -5.09
N PHE A 56 10.79 8.30 -3.88
CA PHE A 56 9.75 7.61 -3.11
C PHE A 56 9.34 8.50 -1.95
N LEU A 57 8.13 9.04 -2.01
CA LEU A 57 7.55 9.83 -0.92
C LEU A 57 6.52 8.98 -0.20
N GLY A 58 6.73 8.73 1.10
CA GLY A 58 5.71 8.19 1.96
C GLY A 58 4.62 9.24 2.25
N PRO A 59 3.38 8.82 2.52
CA PRO A 59 2.31 9.74 2.90
C PRO A 59 2.63 10.41 4.24
N LYS A 60 2.20 11.65 4.44
CA LYS A 60 2.24 12.30 5.75
C LYS A 60 1.21 11.64 6.67
N LEU A 61 1.49 11.62 7.98
CA LEU A 61 0.52 11.11 8.96
C LEU A 61 -0.81 11.86 8.89
N SER A 62 -0.79 13.17 8.62
CA SER A 62 -2.01 13.97 8.44
C SER A 62 -2.84 13.50 7.23
N GLU A 63 -2.20 13.12 6.14
CA GLU A 63 -2.88 12.58 4.95
C GLU A 63 -3.50 11.21 5.24
N LEU A 64 -2.84 10.39 6.05
CA LEU A 64 -3.39 9.11 6.51
C LEU A 64 -4.64 9.32 7.38
N TYR A 65 -4.60 10.25 8.35
CA TYR A 65 -5.75 10.54 9.19
C TYR A 65 -6.94 11.09 8.39
N ASP A 66 -6.69 12.01 7.46
CA ASP A 66 -7.72 12.57 6.59
C ASP A 66 -8.38 11.48 5.73
N SER A 67 -7.58 10.68 5.05
CA SER A 67 -8.06 9.58 4.22
C SER A 67 -8.81 8.51 5.02
N TYR A 68 -8.35 8.18 6.23
CA TYR A 68 -9.06 7.22 7.08
C TYR A 68 -10.38 7.78 7.59
N GLY A 69 -10.43 9.06 7.95
CA GLY A 69 -11.67 9.73 8.33
C GLY A 69 -12.73 9.69 7.22
N LEU A 70 -12.33 9.94 5.98
CA LEU A 70 -13.21 9.80 4.81
C LEU A 70 -13.69 8.36 4.63
N HIS A 71 -12.80 7.37 4.76
CA HIS A 71 -13.17 5.96 4.67
C HIS A 71 -14.21 5.56 5.71
N LEU A 72 -14.08 6.02 6.95
CA LEU A 72 -15.04 5.75 8.01
C LEU A 72 -16.41 6.38 7.71
N ALA A 73 -16.44 7.59 7.15
CA ALA A 73 -17.67 8.28 6.76
C ALA A 73 -18.37 7.54 5.60
N ASP A 74 -17.62 7.09 4.58
CA ASP A 74 -18.16 6.38 3.43
C ASP A 74 -18.74 5.00 3.77
N HIS A 75 -18.27 4.38 4.85
CA HIS A 75 -18.70 3.05 5.29
C HIS A 75 -19.64 3.04 6.50
N ASP A 76 -20.17 4.21 6.88
CA ASP A 76 -21.07 4.40 8.03
C ASP A 76 -20.51 3.84 9.37
N ALA A 77 -19.21 3.59 9.42
CA ALA A 77 -18.58 2.89 10.54
C ALA A 77 -18.61 3.71 11.86
N LEU A 78 -18.64 5.03 11.75
CA LEU A 78 -18.75 5.98 12.86
C LEU A 78 -19.74 7.11 12.56
N ASP A 79 -20.80 6.83 11.81
CA ASP A 79 -21.80 7.82 11.41
C ASP A 79 -22.80 8.15 12.54
N HIS A 80 -22.36 8.11 13.78
CA HIS A 80 -23.12 8.58 14.91
C HIS A 80 -22.51 9.87 15.45
N ARG A 81 -23.39 10.77 15.89
CA ARG A 81 -22.96 12.03 16.48
C ARG A 81 -22.48 11.80 17.92
N TYR A 82 -21.40 12.45 18.29
CA TYR A 82 -20.99 12.52 19.69
C TYR A 82 -22.12 13.09 20.54
N ALA A 83 -22.58 12.32 21.53
CA ALA A 83 -23.73 12.65 22.36
C ALA A 83 -23.39 13.58 23.55
N GLY A 84 -22.13 13.96 23.71
CA GLY A 84 -21.68 14.80 24.81
C GLY A 84 -21.30 14.02 26.06
N GLU A 85 -20.89 12.78 25.91
CA GLU A 85 -20.41 11.94 27.02
C GLU A 85 -19.22 12.62 27.73
N GLY A 86 -19.26 12.62 29.07
CA GLY A 86 -18.26 13.32 29.87
C GLY A 86 -18.39 14.83 29.94
N LEU A 87 -19.41 15.43 29.28
CA LEU A 87 -19.73 16.84 29.45
C LEU A 87 -20.59 17.04 30.70
N SER A 88 -20.25 18.02 31.55
CA SER A 88 -21.06 18.40 32.69
C SER A 88 -22.09 19.44 32.30
N ALA A 89 -23.33 19.25 32.76
CA ALA A 89 -24.40 20.27 32.58
C ALA A 89 -24.10 21.60 33.30
N ASP A 90 -23.23 21.56 34.31
CA ASP A 90 -22.81 22.71 35.10
C ASP A 90 -21.63 23.48 34.50
N SER A 91 -21.07 22.99 33.41
CA SER A 91 -19.98 23.68 32.74
C SER A 91 -20.47 24.96 32.10
N ALA A 92 -20.04 26.09 32.65
CA ALA A 92 -20.32 27.40 32.12
C ALA A 92 -19.63 27.61 30.77
N GLY A 93 -20.28 27.21 29.68
CA GLY A 93 -19.80 27.50 28.34
C GLY A 93 -18.85 26.46 27.78
N PHE A 94 -17.74 26.89 27.21
CA PHE A 94 -16.86 26.08 26.37
C PHE A 94 -15.71 25.33 27.12
N ILE A 95 -15.89 25.01 28.38
CA ILE A 95 -14.87 24.29 29.15
C ILE A 95 -15.15 22.80 29.06
N LEU A 96 -14.28 22.08 28.39
CA LEU A 96 -14.29 20.62 28.37
C LEU A 96 -13.65 20.08 29.66
N SER A 97 -14.30 19.13 30.30
CA SER A 97 -13.70 18.40 31.41
C SER A 97 -12.59 17.47 30.92
N ILE A 98 -11.68 17.08 31.81
CA ILE A 98 -10.66 16.10 31.46
C ILE A 98 -11.29 14.77 31.02
N ASP A 99 -12.37 14.36 31.68
CA ASP A 99 -13.11 13.13 31.37
C ASP A 99 -13.72 13.18 29.96
N ALA A 100 -14.25 14.34 29.53
CA ALA A 100 -14.74 14.50 28.14
C ALA A 100 -13.61 14.37 27.12
N VAL A 101 -12.43 14.93 27.41
CA VAL A 101 -11.26 14.83 26.54
C VAL A 101 -10.77 13.38 26.43
N GLU A 102 -10.73 12.67 27.56
CA GLU A 102 -10.32 11.26 27.57
C GLU A 102 -11.33 10.37 26.85
N THR A 103 -12.61 10.54 27.09
CA THR A 103 -13.68 9.81 26.39
C THR A 103 -13.59 10.00 24.86
N LEU A 104 -13.43 11.24 24.40
CA LEU A 104 -13.24 11.50 22.96
C LEU A 104 -11.98 10.86 22.40
N ARG A 105 -10.87 10.91 23.14
CA ARG A 105 -9.63 10.26 22.76
C ARG A 105 -9.79 8.74 22.62
N ASP A 106 -10.51 8.13 23.55
CA ASP A 106 -10.76 6.70 23.56
C ASP A 106 -11.63 6.28 22.37
N HIS A 107 -12.69 7.06 22.04
CA HIS A 107 -13.51 6.81 20.87
C HIS A 107 -12.70 6.86 19.58
N LEU A 108 -11.88 7.91 19.40
CA LEU A 108 -11.01 8.05 18.23
C LEU A 108 -9.94 6.94 18.15
N SER A 109 -9.36 6.57 19.31
CA SER A 109 -8.38 5.50 19.38
C SER A 109 -9.00 4.14 19.08
N HIS A 110 -10.24 3.91 19.51
CA HIS A 110 -10.97 2.68 19.22
C HIS A 110 -11.18 2.50 17.71
N ALA A 111 -11.48 3.56 16.98
CA ALA A 111 -11.63 3.51 15.53
C ALA A 111 -10.40 2.92 14.83
N LEU A 112 -9.19 3.26 15.30
CA LEU A 112 -7.93 2.74 14.76
C LEU A 112 -7.70 1.24 15.05
N SER A 113 -8.45 0.66 15.98
CA SER A 113 -8.34 -0.74 16.42
C SER A 113 -9.36 -1.66 15.76
N THR A 114 -10.19 -1.13 14.87
CA THR A 114 -11.23 -1.91 14.18
C THR A 114 -10.66 -2.62 12.94
N PRO A 115 -11.28 -3.70 12.46
CA PRO A 115 -10.91 -4.34 11.18
C PRO A 115 -10.93 -3.38 10.00
N SER A 116 -11.83 -2.39 10.00
CA SER A 116 -11.95 -1.35 8.98
C SER A 116 -10.64 -0.59 8.74
N PHE A 117 -9.79 -0.44 9.79
CA PHE A 117 -8.48 0.18 9.63
C PHE A 117 -7.56 -0.62 8.71
N SER A 118 -7.52 -1.94 8.85
CA SER A 118 -6.71 -2.81 8.00
C SER A 118 -7.21 -2.84 6.55
N GLU A 119 -8.53 -2.85 6.37
CA GLU A 119 -9.16 -2.80 5.04
C GLU A 119 -8.84 -1.47 4.34
N TRP A 120 -9.03 -0.34 5.05
CA TRP A 120 -8.65 0.96 4.52
C TRP A 120 -7.17 1.03 4.17
N LEU A 121 -6.28 0.53 5.06
CA LEU A 121 -4.84 0.59 4.85
C LEU A 121 -4.41 -0.19 3.59
N ALA A 122 -4.99 -1.38 3.39
CA ALA A 122 -4.78 -2.17 2.18
C ALA A 122 -5.24 -1.41 0.92
N SER A 123 -6.41 -0.79 0.98
CA SER A 123 -6.95 0.03 -0.10
C SER A 123 -6.10 1.27 -0.38
N PHE A 124 -5.66 1.98 0.66
CA PHE A 124 -4.87 3.20 0.56
C PHE A 124 -3.55 2.97 -0.18
N PHE A 125 -2.81 1.92 0.20
CA PHE A 125 -1.50 1.63 -0.42
C PHE A 125 -1.57 0.98 -1.80
N THR A 126 -2.72 0.48 -2.21
CA THR A 126 -2.90 -0.14 -3.54
C THR A 126 -3.68 0.72 -4.51
N GLY A 127 -4.32 1.79 -4.04
CA GLY A 127 -5.00 2.75 -4.91
C GLY A 127 -4.03 3.47 -5.83
N SER A 128 -4.45 3.75 -7.03
CA SER A 128 -3.73 4.64 -7.94
C SER A 128 -3.79 6.07 -7.39
N THR A 129 -2.66 6.75 -7.31
CA THR A 129 -2.58 8.18 -6.97
C THR A 129 -2.81 9.08 -8.17
N SER A 130 -2.87 8.52 -9.37
CA SER A 130 -3.17 9.24 -10.60
C SER A 130 -4.67 9.22 -10.90
N GLU A 131 -5.15 10.26 -11.55
CA GLU A 131 -6.50 10.38 -12.11
C GLU A 131 -6.80 9.31 -13.19
N ASP A 132 -5.94 8.32 -13.32
CA ASP A 132 -6.03 7.23 -14.27
C ASP A 132 -7.07 6.21 -13.78
N THR A 133 -8.34 6.58 -13.96
CA THR A 133 -9.51 5.76 -13.65
C THR A 133 -9.57 4.46 -14.49
N SER A 134 -8.65 4.28 -15.44
CA SER A 134 -8.61 3.10 -16.30
C SER A 134 -8.27 1.80 -15.54
N GLN A 135 -7.65 1.90 -14.36
CA GLN A 135 -7.28 0.74 -13.54
C GLN A 135 -8.40 0.22 -12.62
N ASP A 136 -9.47 1.00 -12.42
CA ASP A 136 -10.62 0.59 -11.59
C ASP A 136 -11.67 -0.22 -12.37
N SER A 137 -11.50 -0.40 -13.67
CA SER A 137 -12.44 -1.12 -14.52
C SER A 137 -12.23 -2.64 -14.43
N GLU A 138 -13.32 -3.37 -14.41
CA GLU A 138 -13.30 -4.81 -14.72
C GLU A 138 -12.91 -4.99 -16.20
N ARG A 139 -12.40 -6.17 -16.54
CA ARG A 139 -12.15 -6.50 -17.94
C ARG A 139 -13.45 -6.41 -18.73
N ASP A 140 -13.39 -5.89 -19.95
CA ASP A 140 -14.53 -5.82 -20.86
C ASP A 140 -15.23 -7.18 -21.05
N HIS A 141 -14.46 -8.26 -20.88
CA HIS A 141 -14.95 -9.64 -20.92
C HIS A 141 -14.44 -10.42 -19.70
N THR A 142 -15.28 -10.54 -18.69
CA THR A 142 -15.00 -11.37 -17.53
C THR A 142 -15.12 -12.85 -17.87
N LEU A 143 -14.25 -13.66 -17.32
CA LEU A 143 -14.31 -15.10 -17.48
C LEU A 143 -15.12 -15.73 -16.34
N SER A 144 -15.98 -16.71 -16.68
CA SER A 144 -16.51 -17.62 -15.67
C SER A 144 -15.39 -18.48 -15.09
N LEU A 145 -15.57 -18.99 -13.88
CA LEU A 145 -14.60 -19.87 -13.22
C LEU A 145 -14.21 -21.07 -14.11
N ALA A 146 -15.19 -21.67 -14.79
CA ALA A 146 -14.95 -22.80 -15.71
C ALA A 146 -14.08 -22.38 -16.92
N ALA A 147 -14.37 -21.22 -17.50
CA ALA A 147 -13.60 -20.69 -18.63
C ALA A 147 -12.18 -20.30 -18.20
N PHE A 148 -12.05 -19.65 -17.04
CA PHE A 148 -10.76 -19.31 -16.45
C PHE A 148 -9.91 -20.55 -16.18
N THR A 149 -10.48 -21.58 -15.53
CA THR A 149 -9.80 -22.84 -15.24
C THR A 149 -9.32 -23.55 -16.51
N LYS A 150 -10.17 -23.55 -17.55
CA LYS A 150 -9.79 -24.11 -18.85
C LYS A 150 -8.64 -23.33 -19.48
N ALA A 151 -8.71 -22.00 -19.44
CA ALA A 151 -7.67 -21.14 -19.98
C ALA A 151 -6.34 -21.29 -19.21
N LEU A 152 -6.40 -21.38 -17.88
CA LEU A 152 -5.23 -21.57 -17.03
C LEU A 152 -4.52 -22.89 -17.34
N ARG A 153 -5.28 -23.98 -17.53
CA ARG A 153 -4.71 -25.28 -17.90
C ARG A 153 -4.14 -25.33 -19.31
N ALA A 154 -4.63 -24.51 -20.21
CA ALA A 154 -4.16 -24.44 -21.60
C ALA A 154 -2.97 -23.49 -21.78
N ARG A 155 -2.68 -22.64 -20.80
CA ARG A 155 -1.63 -21.63 -20.82
C ARG A 155 -0.52 -21.96 -19.82
N ALA A 156 0.64 -21.31 -19.96
CA ALA A 156 1.80 -21.62 -19.11
C ALA A 156 1.59 -21.25 -17.63
N GLY A 157 0.73 -20.27 -17.32
CA GLY A 157 0.48 -19.84 -15.95
C GLY A 157 -0.08 -18.42 -15.86
N LEU A 158 0.11 -17.81 -14.69
CA LEU A 158 -0.31 -16.44 -14.36
C LEU A 158 0.89 -15.59 -13.97
N ILE A 159 0.79 -14.30 -14.23
CA ILE A 159 1.73 -13.28 -13.77
C ILE A 159 0.96 -12.06 -13.26
N LYS A 160 1.51 -11.42 -12.23
CA LYS A 160 1.07 -10.10 -11.80
C LYS A 160 1.83 -9.05 -12.63
N PRO A 161 1.16 -8.17 -13.38
CA PRO A 161 1.83 -7.08 -14.07
C PRO A 161 2.61 -6.19 -13.09
N ALA A 162 3.75 -5.65 -13.54
CA ALA A 162 4.63 -4.84 -12.69
C ALA A 162 3.95 -3.58 -12.14
N TYR A 163 3.02 -2.99 -12.93
CA TYR A 163 2.25 -1.81 -12.51
C TYR A 163 1.16 -2.10 -11.46
N VAL A 164 0.78 -3.37 -11.28
CA VAL A 164 -0.21 -3.79 -10.28
C VAL A 164 0.42 -3.83 -8.90
N LYS A 165 -0.22 -3.16 -7.94
CA LYS A 165 0.21 -3.14 -6.55
C LYS A 165 -0.67 -4.07 -5.72
N PHE A 166 -0.04 -4.97 -4.98
CA PHE A 166 -0.65 -5.78 -3.94
C PHE A 166 -0.17 -5.33 -2.57
N ALA A 167 -1.07 -5.29 -1.60
CA ALA A 167 -0.74 -5.10 -0.19
C ALA A 167 -1.33 -6.26 0.63
N LEU A 168 -0.49 -6.90 1.44
CA LEU A 168 -0.90 -7.95 2.37
C LEU A 168 -0.91 -7.39 3.78
N ILE A 169 -2.08 -7.39 4.42
CA ILE A 169 -2.27 -6.91 5.78
C ILE A 169 -2.73 -8.07 6.64
N PRO A 170 -2.03 -8.39 7.73
CA PRO A 170 -2.49 -9.41 8.66
C PRO A 170 -3.76 -8.94 9.37
N SER A 171 -4.80 -9.77 9.37
CA SER A 171 -6.11 -9.47 10.01
C SER A 171 -6.07 -9.58 11.53
N SER A 172 -5.00 -10.16 12.10
CA SER A 172 -4.72 -10.19 13.53
C SER A 172 -3.21 -10.08 13.76
N PRO A 173 -2.75 -9.52 14.90
CA PRO A 173 -1.32 -9.44 15.17
C PRO A 173 -0.73 -10.85 15.15
N PRO A 174 0.18 -11.15 14.24
CA PRO A 174 0.79 -12.46 14.16
C PRO A 174 1.69 -12.66 15.39
N SER A 175 1.64 -13.83 15.99
CA SER A 175 2.61 -14.23 17.01
C SER A 175 4.05 -14.31 16.47
N SER A 176 4.21 -14.26 15.15
CA SER A 176 5.45 -14.13 14.40
C SER A 176 5.12 -13.57 13.00
N PRO A 177 5.96 -12.74 12.38
CA PRO A 177 5.79 -12.36 10.98
C PRO A 177 5.71 -13.62 10.12
N LEU A 178 4.61 -13.82 9.40
CA LEU A 178 4.34 -14.99 8.58
C LEU A 178 4.15 -16.31 9.37
N SER A 179 3.60 -16.25 10.58
CA SER A 179 3.26 -17.47 11.32
C SER A 179 2.08 -18.20 10.68
N SER A 180 2.18 -19.53 10.61
CA SER A 180 1.14 -20.43 10.15
C SER A 180 -0.16 -20.25 10.96
N GLY A 181 -1.28 -20.03 10.27
CA GLY A 181 -2.62 -19.92 10.86
C GLY A 181 -3.21 -18.51 10.88
N GLY A 182 -2.59 -17.50 10.26
CA GLY A 182 -3.13 -16.14 10.13
C GLY A 182 -4.07 -16.00 8.94
N THR A 183 -5.11 -15.18 9.09
CA THR A 183 -5.88 -14.64 7.97
C THR A 183 -5.26 -13.32 7.54
N TYR A 184 -5.27 -13.06 6.23
CA TYR A 184 -4.73 -11.84 5.64
C TYR A 184 -5.78 -11.19 4.76
N SER A 185 -5.78 -9.87 4.72
CA SER A 185 -6.47 -9.11 3.70
C SER A 185 -5.51 -8.74 2.59
N LEU A 186 -5.83 -9.12 1.37
CA LEU A 186 -5.12 -8.70 0.16
C LEU A 186 -5.78 -7.45 -0.40
N GLY A 187 -5.07 -6.34 -0.37
CA GLY A 187 -5.48 -5.11 -1.05
C GLY A 187 -5.05 -5.11 -2.50
N PHE A 188 -5.93 -4.67 -3.37
CA PHE A 188 -5.68 -4.41 -4.79
C PHE A 188 -6.72 -3.42 -5.31
N ASN A 189 -6.30 -2.33 -5.95
CA ASN A 189 -7.18 -1.34 -6.57
C ASN A 189 -8.34 -0.89 -5.67
N ARG A 190 -8.05 -0.47 -4.45
CA ARG A 190 -9.04 -0.08 -3.44
C ARG A 190 -10.05 -1.19 -3.06
N LYS A 191 -9.80 -2.42 -3.47
CA LYS A 191 -10.59 -3.60 -3.08
C LYS A 191 -9.79 -4.44 -2.11
N THR A 192 -10.48 -5.16 -1.24
CA THR A 192 -9.89 -6.10 -0.29
C THR A 192 -10.46 -7.49 -0.48
N PHE A 193 -9.62 -8.49 -0.32
CA PHE A 193 -9.97 -9.90 -0.44
C PHE A 193 -9.39 -10.65 0.75
N ASP A 194 -10.22 -11.39 1.45
CA ASP A 194 -9.75 -12.26 2.51
C ASP A 194 -9.03 -13.46 1.90
N ILE A 195 -7.81 -13.69 2.36
CA ILE A 195 -7.01 -14.83 1.93
C ILE A 195 -6.63 -15.70 3.12
N ASN A 196 -6.73 -17.00 2.91
CA ASN A 196 -6.27 -17.99 3.87
C ASN A 196 -4.77 -18.30 3.67
N GLU A 197 -4.21 -19.06 4.60
CA GLU A 197 -2.81 -19.45 4.58
C GLU A 197 -2.40 -20.20 3.29
N GLY A 198 -3.29 -21.04 2.74
CA GLY A 198 -3.02 -21.75 1.49
C GLY A 198 -2.84 -20.81 0.30
N ALA A 199 -3.67 -19.77 0.20
CA ALA A 199 -3.58 -18.76 -0.85
C ALA A 199 -2.37 -17.83 -0.66
N LEU A 200 -1.90 -17.64 0.58
CA LEU A 200 -0.79 -16.74 0.89
C LEU A 200 0.48 -17.07 0.10
N ALA A 201 0.83 -18.35 0.03
CA ALA A 201 2.02 -18.79 -0.70
C ALA A 201 1.94 -18.44 -2.20
N VAL A 202 0.76 -18.61 -2.80
CA VAL A 202 0.52 -18.27 -4.21
C VAL A 202 0.62 -16.74 -4.42
N ILE A 203 -0.02 -15.97 -3.55
CA ILE A 203 0.02 -14.51 -3.62
C ILE A 203 1.44 -13.97 -3.42
N LEU A 204 2.20 -14.52 -2.47
CA LEU A 204 3.61 -14.13 -2.26
C LEU A 204 4.48 -14.41 -3.47
N SER A 205 4.27 -15.54 -4.18
CA SER A 205 4.98 -15.83 -5.43
C SER A 205 4.62 -14.81 -6.52
N LEU A 206 3.34 -14.48 -6.68
CA LEU A 206 2.88 -13.46 -7.62
C LEU A 206 3.43 -12.05 -7.27
N MET A 207 3.59 -11.72 -5.98
CA MET A 207 4.16 -10.43 -5.55
C MET A 207 5.64 -10.27 -5.90
N LYS A 208 6.36 -11.36 -6.05
CA LYS A 208 7.76 -11.35 -6.52
C LYS A 208 7.89 -11.14 -8.03
N GLU A 209 6.78 -10.93 -8.72
CA GLU A 209 6.72 -10.79 -10.19
C GLU A 209 7.22 -12.03 -10.93
N GLU A 210 7.21 -13.17 -10.27
CA GLU A 210 7.51 -14.44 -10.87
C GLU A 210 6.27 -15.00 -11.57
N ALA A 211 6.51 -15.62 -12.72
CA ALA A 211 5.47 -16.38 -13.40
C ALA A 211 5.10 -17.60 -12.56
N VAL A 212 3.84 -17.73 -12.20
CA VAL A 212 3.34 -18.83 -11.39
C VAL A 212 2.62 -19.83 -12.30
N THR A 213 3.19 -21.03 -12.43
CA THR A 213 2.65 -22.07 -13.30
C THR A 213 1.94 -23.15 -12.48
N THR A 214 1.04 -23.88 -13.11
CA THR A 214 0.37 -25.02 -12.47
C THR A 214 1.30 -26.20 -12.19
N SER A 215 2.43 -26.27 -12.88
CA SER A 215 3.46 -27.29 -12.66
C SER A 215 4.31 -26.99 -11.43
N ASP A 216 4.69 -25.74 -11.27
CA ASP A 216 5.58 -25.32 -10.18
C ASP A 216 4.83 -25.04 -8.88
N THR A 217 3.56 -24.68 -9.00
CA THR A 217 2.70 -24.35 -7.86
C THR A 217 1.34 -25.05 -8.00
N PRO A 218 1.25 -26.34 -7.67
CA PRO A 218 -0.03 -27.08 -7.74
C PRO A 218 -1.15 -26.45 -6.91
N ALA A 219 -0.80 -25.75 -5.81
CA ALA A 219 -1.74 -25.03 -4.97
C ALA A 219 -2.54 -23.92 -5.70
N LEU A 220 -2.12 -23.51 -6.91
CA LEU A 220 -2.92 -22.64 -7.77
C LEU A 220 -4.34 -23.20 -8.01
N LEU A 221 -4.45 -24.51 -8.14
CA LEU A 221 -5.74 -25.17 -8.43
C LEU A 221 -6.68 -25.20 -7.21
N ASP A 222 -6.17 -24.96 -6.02
CA ASP A 222 -6.96 -24.93 -4.79
C ASP A 222 -7.58 -23.54 -4.54
N HIS A 223 -7.16 -22.52 -5.29
CA HIS A 223 -7.56 -21.12 -5.10
C HIS A 223 -8.10 -20.46 -6.38
N LEU A 224 -8.73 -21.26 -7.24
CA LEU A 224 -9.20 -20.80 -8.55
C LEU A 224 -10.24 -19.67 -8.48
N ASP A 225 -11.10 -19.65 -7.46
CA ASP A 225 -12.10 -18.58 -7.29
C ASP A 225 -11.42 -17.24 -7.06
N LEU A 226 -10.45 -17.17 -6.14
CA LEU A 226 -9.67 -15.95 -5.85
C LEU A 226 -8.91 -15.50 -7.10
N LEU A 227 -8.21 -16.43 -7.76
CA LEU A 227 -7.40 -16.11 -8.94
C LEU A 227 -8.25 -15.66 -10.12
N CYS A 228 -9.42 -16.26 -10.32
CA CYS A 228 -10.38 -15.84 -11.33
C CYS A 228 -10.91 -14.43 -11.04
N THR A 229 -11.21 -14.14 -9.80
CA THR A 229 -11.64 -12.80 -9.36
C THR A 229 -10.54 -11.78 -9.60
N LEU A 230 -9.32 -12.03 -9.18
CA LEU A 230 -8.17 -11.16 -9.41
C LEU A 230 -7.90 -10.96 -10.92
N TYR A 231 -8.02 -12.01 -11.72
CA TYR A 231 -7.90 -11.92 -13.18
C TYR A 231 -8.96 -11.01 -13.80
N ASN A 232 -10.22 -11.18 -13.42
CA ASN A 232 -11.33 -10.39 -13.91
C ASN A 232 -11.20 -8.90 -13.55
N HIS A 233 -10.59 -8.61 -12.42
CA HIS A 233 -10.25 -7.26 -11.97
C HIS A 233 -8.90 -6.75 -12.51
N GLN A 234 -8.33 -7.38 -13.53
CA GLN A 234 -7.08 -6.97 -14.17
C GLN A 234 -5.82 -7.03 -13.28
N ALA A 235 -5.90 -7.70 -12.12
CA ALA A 235 -4.79 -7.89 -11.22
C ALA A 235 -3.77 -8.92 -11.74
N LEU A 236 -4.23 -9.85 -12.57
CA LEU A 236 -3.43 -10.95 -13.11
C LEU A 236 -3.59 -11.04 -14.62
N GLU A 237 -2.56 -11.55 -15.27
CA GLU A 237 -2.56 -11.87 -16.69
C GLU A 237 -2.13 -13.31 -16.91
N PHE A 238 -2.64 -13.92 -17.98
CA PHE A 238 -2.10 -15.21 -18.42
C PHE A 238 -0.75 -15.00 -19.08
N ILE A 239 0.18 -15.90 -18.79
CA ILE A 239 1.43 -15.96 -19.51
C ILE A 239 1.13 -16.47 -20.92
N ASN A 240 1.55 -15.73 -21.92
CA ASN A 240 1.51 -16.23 -23.27
C ASN A 240 2.60 -17.29 -23.37
N SER A 241 2.25 -18.52 -23.77
CA SER A 241 3.24 -19.48 -24.21
C SER A 241 4.06 -18.80 -25.30
N ALA A 242 5.34 -18.55 -25.03
CA ALA A 242 6.25 -18.06 -26.05
C ALA A 242 6.18 -19.00 -27.25
N ASN A 243 5.90 -18.44 -28.42
CA ASN A 243 6.06 -19.11 -29.70
C ASN A 243 7.52 -19.48 -29.92
#